data_f89fbd0730aa0f71332778593e764231
#
_entry.id   f89fbd0730aa0f71332778593e764231
#
_cell.length_a   1.000
_cell.length_b   1.000
_cell.length_c   1.000
_cell.angle_alpha   90.00
_cell.angle_beta   90.00
_cell.angle_gamma   90.00
#
_symmetry.space_group_name_H-M   'P 1'
#
loop_
_entity.id
_entity.type
_entity.pdbx_description
1 polymer ?
#
loop_
_entity_poly.entity_id
_entity_poly.type
_entity_poly.pdbx_seq_one_letter_code
_entity_poly.pdbx_strand_id
1 'polypeptide(L)'
;GISSEELTTMLWFDKDDVSAKNNRAVNLSKLRVLVESVGGCTISKISGNWRVQFEKNAFVDYYECLPERIRPDSLTTERIKIIAALTAKGGLLNECDYLWLDAFKSRIADNLIESLLKYATLLDEHEAFDTKLLISDIIFRFDSVNEAALRLKCATYVFMRKQYMAKTTYEH
;
A
#
# COMPACT_ATOMS: atom_id res chain seq x y z
N GLY A 1 -16.98 7.59 -0.64
CA GLY A 1 -18.05 6.73 -1.13
C GLY A 1 -18.16 6.77 -2.65
N ILE A 2 -18.75 5.75 -3.25
CA ILE A 2 -18.93 5.59 -4.69
C ILE A 2 -20.42 5.49 -5.02
N SER A 3 -20.88 6.15 -6.07
CA SER A 3 -22.25 6.04 -6.52
C SER A 3 -22.55 4.66 -7.15
N SER A 4 -23.84 4.33 -7.28
CA SER A 4 -24.23 3.08 -7.94
C SER A 4 -23.87 3.07 -9.42
N GLU A 5 -23.87 4.21 -10.07
CA GLU A 5 -23.54 4.38 -11.47
C GLU A 5 -22.04 4.22 -11.72
N GLU A 6 -21.21 4.96 -10.98
CA GLU A 6 -19.75 4.81 -11.01
C GLU A 6 -19.31 3.37 -10.75
N LEU A 7 -19.88 2.72 -9.72
CA LEU A 7 -19.57 1.33 -9.41
C LEU A 7 -19.93 0.39 -10.56
N THR A 8 -21.05 0.66 -11.25
CA THR A 8 -21.49 -0.12 -12.40
C THR A 8 -20.55 0.06 -13.57
N THR A 9 -20.22 1.30 -13.89
CA THR A 9 -19.29 1.65 -14.99
C THR A 9 -17.90 1.04 -14.78
N MET A 10 -17.41 1.03 -13.55
CA MET A 10 -16.08 0.48 -13.23
C MET A 10 -16.01 -1.04 -13.32
N LEU A 11 -17.04 -1.75 -12.83
CA LEU A 11 -16.95 -3.20 -12.63
C LEU A 11 -17.74 -4.01 -13.66
N TRP A 12 -18.70 -3.42 -14.37
CA TRP A 12 -19.56 -4.10 -15.35
C TRP A 12 -19.71 -3.30 -16.64
N PHE A 13 -18.63 -2.65 -17.07
CA PHE A 13 -18.59 -1.82 -18.28
C PHE A 13 -18.91 -2.60 -19.57
N ASP A 14 -18.75 -3.93 -19.55
CA ASP A 14 -19.01 -4.86 -20.66
C ASP A 14 -20.43 -5.40 -20.70
N LYS A 15 -21.31 -5.03 -19.77
CA LYS A 15 -22.67 -5.52 -19.64
C LYS A 15 -23.69 -4.47 -20.06
N ASP A 16 -24.84 -4.93 -20.55
CA ASP A 16 -26.03 -4.08 -20.71
C ASP A 16 -26.53 -3.58 -19.34
N ASP A 17 -27.28 -2.48 -19.33
CA ASP A 17 -27.73 -1.79 -18.13
C ASP A 17 -28.52 -2.69 -17.16
N VAL A 18 -29.37 -3.58 -17.67
CA VAL A 18 -30.20 -4.48 -16.85
C VAL A 18 -29.32 -5.52 -16.18
N SER A 19 -28.46 -6.16 -16.96
CA SER A 19 -27.51 -7.17 -16.48
C SER A 19 -26.51 -6.58 -15.48
N ALA A 20 -25.96 -5.39 -15.77
CA ALA A 20 -25.05 -4.69 -14.89
C ALA A 20 -25.70 -4.33 -13.55
N LYS A 21 -26.94 -3.83 -13.55
CA LYS A 21 -27.73 -3.53 -12.35
C LYS A 21 -28.00 -4.77 -11.50
N ASN A 22 -28.38 -5.88 -12.13
CA ASN A 22 -28.62 -7.14 -11.45
C ASN A 22 -27.33 -7.72 -10.84
N ASN A 23 -26.25 -7.74 -11.62
CA ASN A 23 -24.93 -8.19 -11.14
C ASN A 23 -24.47 -7.35 -9.94
N ARG A 24 -24.59 -6.04 -10.00
CA ARG A 24 -24.27 -5.15 -8.88
C ARG A 24 -25.09 -5.52 -7.63
N ALA A 25 -26.40 -5.68 -7.77
CA ALA A 25 -27.28 -5.98 -6.63
C ALA A 25 -26.89 -7.32 -5.96
N VAL A 26 -26.68 -8.35 -6.76
CA VAL A 26 -26.30 -9.70 -6.29
C VAL A 26 -24.93 -9.67 -5.62
N ASN A 27 -23.93 -9.05 -6.26
CA ASN A 27 -22.57 -9.03 -5.73
C ASN A 27 -22.45 -8.18 -4.46
N LEU A 28 -23.14 -7.03 -4.38
CA LEU A 28 -23.20 -6.24 -3.15
C LEU A 28 -23.89 -6.99 -2.00
N SER A 29 -24.95 -7.76 -2.30
CA SER A 29 -25.61 -8.58 -1.29
C SER A 29 -24.66 -9.67 -0.76
N LYS A 30 -23.97 -10.40 -1.65
CA LYS A 30 -22.98 -11.41 -1.26
C LYS A 30 -21.82 -10.81 -0.48
N LEU A 31 -21.31 -9.65 -0.92
CA LEU A 31 -20.21 -8.96 -0.26
C LEU A 31 -20.60 -8.51 1.16
N ARG A 32 -21.83 -8.03 1.35
CA ARG A 32 -22.33 -7.69 2.70
C ARG A 32 -22.32 -8.87 3.64
N VAL A 33 -22.86 -10.01 3.21
CA VAL A 33 -22.86 -11.25 4.00
C VAL A 33 -21.44 -11.67 4.36
N LEU A 34 -20.52 -11.60 3.40
CA LEU A 34 -19.10 -11.92 3.63
C LEU A 34 -18.47 -10.98 4.64
N VAL A 35 -18.64 -9.68 4.46
CA VAL A 35 -18.09 -8.64 5.35
C VAL A 35 -18.65 -8.76 6.76
N GLU A 36 -19.95 -9.01 6.89
CA GLU A 36 -20.60 -9.26 8.20
C GLU A 36 -20.05 -10.51 8.87
N SER A 37 -19.73 -11.57 8.11
CA SER A 37 -19.14 -12.79 8.67
C SER A 37 -17.71 -12.62 9.18
N VAL A 38 -16.95 -11.74 8.56
CA VAL A 38 -15.59 -11.39 9.01
C VAL A 38 -15.62 -10.47 10.23
N GLY A 39 -16.61 -9.59 10.32
CA GLY A 39 -16.74 -8.58 11.35
C GLY A 39 -15.82 -7.37 11.14
N GLY A 40 -15.94 -6.37 12.00
CA GLY A 40 -15.09 -5.18 12.00
C GLY A 40 -15.38 -4.16 10.91
N CYS A 41 -16.29 -4.45 9.96
CA CYS A 41 -16.73 -3.48 8.95
C CYS A 41 -18.13 -3.78 8.42
N THR A 42 -18.77 -2.75 7.85
CA THR A 42 -20.10 -2.82 7.24
C THR A 42 -20.12 -2.09 5.90
N ILE A 43 -21.01 -2.52 5.01
CA ILE A 43 -21.26 -1.85 3.74
C ILE A 43 -22.67 -1.28 3.73
N SER A 44 -22.76 0.03 3.61
CA SER A 44 -24.04 0.75 3.64
C SER A 44 -24.14 1.79 2.52
N LYS A 45 -25.36 2.21 2.20
CA LYS A 45 -25.62 3.30 1.26
C LYS A 45 -26.01 4.54 2.05
N ILE A 46 -25.13 5.55 2.02
CA ILE A 46 -25.31 6.82 2.76
C ILE A 46 -25.34 7.95 1.74
N SER A 47 -26.38 8.76 1.77
CA SER A 47 -26.57 9.90 0.85
C SER A 47 -26.39 9.51 -0.63
N GLY A 48 -26.93 8.35 -1.02
CA GLY A 48 -26.85 7.86 -2.40
C GLY A 48 -25.56 7.08 -2.75
N ASN A 49 -24.52 7.17 -1.93
CA ASN A 49 -23.23 6.53 -2.18
C ASN A 49 -23.01 5.29 -1.32
N TRP A 50 -22.41 4.27 -1.91
CA TRP A 50 -21.92 3.10 -1.22
C TRP A 50 -20.65 3.42 -0.45
N ARG A 51 -20.58 2.98 0.81
CA ARG A 51 -19.43 3.17 1.68
C ARG A 51 -19.14 1.91 2.46
N VAL A 52 -17.85 1.62 2.63
CA VAL A 52 -17.37 0.69 3.65
C VAL A 52 -17.13 1.52 4.92
N GLN A 53 -17.69 1.09 6.02
CA GLN A 53 -17.48 1.69 7.34
C GLN A 53 -16.76 0.67 8.21
N PHE A 54 -15.64 1.07 8.78
CA PHE A 54 -14.84 0.23 9.66
C PHE A 54 -15.14 0.58 11.12
N GLU A 55 -15.16 -0.42 11.97
CA GLU A 55 -15.22 -0.23 13.41
C GLU A 55 -13.95 0.46 13.91
N LYS A 56 -14.04 1.11 15.07
CA LYS A 56 -12.96 1.94 15.62
C LYS A 56 -11.65 1.16 15.84
N ASN A 57 -11.73 -0.14 16.12
CA ASN A 57 -10.61 -1.04 16.36
C ASN A 57 -10.25 -1.92 15.17
N ALA A 58 -10.91 -1.74 14.02
CA ALA A 58 -10.56 -2.51 12.82
C ALA A 58 -9.20 -2.09 12.29
N PHE A 59 -8.32 -3.07 12.08
CA PHE A 59 -7.05 -2.85 11.39
C PHE A 59 -7.24 -2.99 9.88
N VAL A 60 -6.86 -1.97 9.13
CA VAL A 60 -6.94 -1.95 7.66
C VAL A 60 -5.55 -1.64 7.11
N ASP A 61 -4.90 -2.64 6.57
CA ASP A 61 -3.52 -2.57 6.04
C ASP A 61 -3.34 -1.46 5.00
N TYR A 62 -4.31 -1.32 4.10
CA TYR A 62 -4.34 -0.23 3.13
C TYR A 62 -4.22 1.16 3.78
N TYR A 63 -4.92 1.39 4.90
CA TYR A 63 -4.86 2.68 5.60
C TYR A 63 -3.48 2.96 6.19
N GLU A 64 -2.72 1.92 6.50
CA GLU A 64 -1.36 2.08 7.02
C GLU A 64 -0.38 2.60 5.96
N CYS A 65 -0.72 2.42 4.67
CA CYS A 65 0.07 2.86 3.51
C CYS A 65 -0.47 4.14 2.84
N LEU A 66 -1.49 4.80 3.44
CA LEU A 66 -2.00 6.06 2.89
C LEU A 66 -1.05 7.24 3.14
N PRO A 67 -0.97 8.20 2.19
CA PRO A 67 -0.10 9.38 2.31
C PRO A 67 -0.27 10.15 3.62
N GLU A 68 -1.50 10.24 4.13
CA GLU A 68 -1.81 10.94 5.37
C GLU A 68 -1.19 10.27 6.60
N ARG A 69 -0.91 8.97 6.50
CA ARG A 69 -0.34 8.15 7.57
C ARG A 69 1.15 7.90 7.46
N ILE A 70 1.72 8.04 6.26
CA ILE A 70 3.14 7.81 5.99
C ILE A 70 3.92 9.11 5.77
N ARG A 71 3.45 10.23 6.34
CA ARG A 71 4.21 11.49 6.26
C ARG A 71 5.55 11.34 6.97
N PRO A 72 6.65 11.85 6.38
CA PRO A 72 8.00 11.66 6.93
C PRO A 72 8.15 12.10 8.39
N ASP A 73 7.47 13.19 8.78
CA ASP A 73 7.47 13.75 10.13
C ASP A 73 6.70 12.90 11.16
N SER A 74 5.85 11.99 10.71
CA SER A 74 5.06 11.08 11.55
C SER A 74 5.54 9.62 11.54
N LEU A 75 6.53 9.31 10.71
CA LEU A 75 7.14 7.98 10.67
C LEU A 75 8.01 7.72 11.90
N THR A 76 7.98 6.49 12.36
CA THR A 76 8.84 5.98 13.42
C THR A 76 9.41 4.62 13.01
N THR A 77 10.48 4.19 13.65
CA THR A 77 11.06 2.85 13.41
C THR A 77 10.03 1.73 13.55
N GLU A 78 9.16 1.81 14.56
CA GLU A 78 8.11 0.80 14.76
C GLU A 78 7.10 0.80 13.60
N ARG A 79 6.75 1.98 13.10
CA ARG A 79 5.86 2.08 11.95
C ARG A 79 6.50 1.54 10.67
N ILE A 80 7.80 1.76 10.46
CA ILE A 80 8.53 1.15 9.34
C ILE A 80 8.49 -0.39 9.42
N LYS A 81 8.62 -0.96 10.61
CA LYS A 81 8.50 -2.42 10.80
C LYS A 81 7.09 -2.93 10.44
N ILE A 82 6.04 -2.19 10.80
CA ILE A 82 4.66 -2.54 10.42
C ILE A 82 4.51 -2.53 8.90
N ILE A 83 4.96 -1.46 8.23
CA ILE A 83 4.93 -1.34 6.77
C ILE A 83 5.72 -2.48 6.12
N ALA A 84 6.91 -2.80 6.65
CA ALA A 84 7.71 -3.92 6.17
C ALA A 84 6.99 -5.26 6.26
N ALA A 85 6.30 -5.52 7.37
CA ALA A 85 5.53 -6.74 7.57
C ALA A 85 4.32 -6.83 6.63
N LEU A 86 3.64 -5.70 6.37
CA LEU A 86 2.51 -5.64 5.44
C LEU A 86 2.98 -5.88 4.00
N THR A 87 4.00 -5.16 3.56
CA THR A 87 4.52 -5.26 2.19
C THR A 87 5.24 -6.58 1.89
N ALA A 88 5.67 -7.31 2.91
CA ALA A 88 6.21 -8.67 2.77
C ALA A 88 5.17 -9.69 2.29
N LYS A 89 3.88 -9.40 2.47
CA LYS A 89 2.78 -10.26 2.01
C LYS A 89 2.47 -10.07 0.51
N GLY A 90 3.12 -9.13 -0.14
CA GLY A 90 2.89 -8.75 -1.54
C GLY A 90 2.36 -7.32 -1.70
N GLY A 91 2.23 -6.89 -2.96
CA GLY A 91 1.68 -5.59 -3.31
C GLY A 91 0.16 -5.52 -3.06
N LEU A 92 -0.36 -4.29 -3.03
CA LEU A 92 -1.80 -4.05 -2.89
C LEU A 92 -2.59 -4.75 -4.00
N LEU A 93 -3.52 -5.63 -3.62
CA LEU A 93 -4.39 -6.35 -4.56
C LEU A 93 -3.59 -7.01 -5.71
N ASN A 94 -2.50 -7.67 -5.36
CA ASN A 94 -1.51 -8.19 -6.33
C ASN A 94 -2.11 -9.18 -7.34
N GLU A 95 -3.16 -9.92 -6.96
CA GLU A 95 -3.84 -10.90 -7.81
C GLU A 95 -4.99 -10.29 -8.65
N CYS A 96 -5.18 -8.97 -8.60
CA CYS A 96 -6.27 -8.30 -9.31
C CYS A 96 -5.71 -7.49 -10.50
N ASP A 97 -6.04 -7.91 -11.72
CA ASP A 97 -5.58 -7.32 -12.98
C ASP A 97 -6.67 -6.45 -13.64
N TYR A 98 -7.12 -5.43 -12.92
CA TYR A 98 -8.04 -4.45 -13.48
C TYR A 98 -7.30 -3.17 -13.88
N LEU A 99 -7.43 -2.73 -15.13
CA LEU A 99 -6.74 -1.53 -15.65
C LEU A 99 -6.94 -0.27 -14.79
N TRP A 100 -8.15 -0.07 -14.22
CA TRP A 100 -8.42 1.06 -13.34
C TRP A 100 -7.64 1.00 -12.02
N LEU A 101 -7.18 -0.20 -11.62
CA LEU A 101 -6.47 -0.43 -10.39
C LEU A 101 -4.97 -0.07 -10.50
N ASP A 102 -4.39 -0.13 -11.71
CA ASP A 102 -2.98 0.09 -11.93
C ASP A 102 -2.55 1.50 -11.54
N ALA A 103 -3.30 2.52 -11.97
CA ALA A 103 -3.03 3.91 -11.57
C ALA A 103 -3.13 4.14 -10.05
N PHE A 104 -4.01 3.39 -9.39
CA PHE A 104 -4.17 3.44 -7.95
C PHE A 104 -3.00 2.74 -7.21
N LYS A 105 -2.58 1.56 -7.68
CA LYS A 105 -1.42 0.82 -7.16
C LYS A 105 -0.15 1.66 -7.30
N SER A 106 0.10 2.21 -8.49
CA SER A 106 1.27 3.06 -8.76
C SER A 106 1.32 4.27 -7.82
N ARG A 107 0.21 4.99 -7.70
CA ARG A 107 0.16 6.18 -6.83
C ARG A 107 0.47 5.85 -5.36
N ILE A 108 0.03 4.70 -4.86
CA ILE A 108 0.35 4.28 -3.49
C ILE A 108 1.83 3.93 -3.37
N ALA A 109 2.39 3.19 -4.33
CA ALA A 109 3.79 2.84 -4.36
C ALA A 109 4.68 4.10 -4.39
N ASP A 110 4.39 5.03 -5.29
CA ASP A 110 5.14 6.28 -5.44
C ASP A 110 5.12 7.12 -4.16
N ASN A 111 3.96 7.31 -3.55
CA ASN A 111 3.83 8.04 -2.28
C ASN A 111 4.59 7.35 -1.14
N LEU A 112 4.54 6.03 -1.08
CA LEU A 112 5.24 5.26 -0.06
C LEU A 112 6.76 5.39 -0.24
N ILE A 113 7.27 5.21 -1.46
CA ILE A 113 8.69 5.34 -1.79
C ILE A 113 9.19 6.75 -1.43
N GLU A 114 8.47 7.79 -1.89
CA GLU A 114 8.85 9.18 -1.63
C GLU A 114 8.91 9.47 -0.12
N SER A 115 7.91 9.04 0.63
CA SER A 115 7.85 9.26 2.09
C SER A 115 8.94 8.51 2.84
N LEU A 116 9.23 7.28 2.44
CA LEU A 116 10.29 6.47 3.04
C LEU A 116 11.68 7.06 2.78
N LEU A 117 11.94 7.51 1.54
CA LEU A 117 13.21 8.17 1.20
C LEU A 117 13.38 9.48 1.98
N LYS A 118 12.34 10.31 2.06
CA LYS A 118 12.37 11.54 2.88
C LYS A 118 12.60 11.21 4.36
N TYR A 119 11.95 10.21 4.91
CA TYR A 119 12.20 9.80 6.29
C TYR A 119 13.64 9.32 6.49
N ALA A 120 14.19 8.55 5.55
CA ALA A 120 15.58 8.10 5.62
C ALA A 120 16.59 9.24 5.70
N THR A 121 16.31 10.41 5.11
CA THR A 121 17.17 11.60 5.21
C THR A 121 17.09 12.30 6.58
N LEU A 122 16.06 12.04 7.37
CA LEU A 122 15.90 12.57 8.73
C LEU A 122 16.61 11.70 9.78
N LEU A 123 16.98 10.47 9.41
CA LEU A 123 17.68 9.56 10.31
C LEU A 123 19.18 9.90 10.37
N ASP A 124 19.77 9.84 11.56
CA ASP A 124 21.21 10.04 11.75
C ASP A 124 22.03 9.10 10.84
N GLU A 125 23.08 9.64 10.22
CA GLU A 125 23.92 8.87 9.28
C GLU A 125 24.67 7.73 9.94
N HIS A 126 25.00 7.88 11.21
CA HIS A 126 25.81 6.93 11.99
C HIS A 126 24.98 6.01 12.89
N GLU A 127 23.67 6.21 12.89
CA GLU A 127 22.71 5.42 13.65
C GLU A 127 21.60 4.89 12.76
N ALA A 128 20.66 4.18 13.33
CA ALA A 128 19.46 3.67 12.64
C ALA A 128 19.75 2.82 11.38
N PHE A 129 20.90 2.15 11.30
CA PHE A 129 21.29 1.34 10.14
C PHE A 129 20.24 0.30 9.76
N ASP A 130 19.70 -0.42 10.74
CA ASP A 130 18.68 -1.45 10.50
C ASP A 130 17.41 -0.84 9.89
N THR A 131 17.01 0.35 10.33
CA THR A 131 15.86 1.05 9.78
C THR A 131 16.12 1.49 8.34
N LYS A 132 17.31 1.99 8.02
CA LYS A 132 17.69 2.38 6.65
C LYS A 132 17.74 1.19 5.70
N LEU A 133 18.30 0.07 6.14
CA LEU A 133 18.29 -1.18 5.37
C LEU A 133 16.86 -1.66 5.13
N LEU A 134 16.02 -1.63 6.17
CA LEU A 134 14.63 -2.03 6.07
C LEU A 134 13.82 -1.14 5.12
N ILE A 135 14.06 0.18 5.14
CA ILE A 135 13.48 1.13 4.19
C ILE A 135 13.86 0.76 2.75
N SER A 136 15.14 0.51 2.50
CA SER A 136 15.62 0.11 1.17
C SER A 136 14.95 -1.19 0.71
N ASP A 137 14.83 -2.18 1.58
CA ASP A 137 14.19 -3.46 1.28
C ASP A 137 12.69 -3.31 0.99
N ILE A 138 11.99 -2.41 1.69
CA ILE A 138 10.59 -2.08 1.38
C ILE A 138 10.49 -1.47 -0.02
N ILE A 139 11.33 -0.49 -0.34
CA ILE A 139 11.31 0.19 -1.64
C ILE A 139 11.56 -0.80 -2.77
N PHE A 140 12.52 -1.70 -2.65
CA PHE A 140 12.84 -2.71 -3.68
C PHE A 140 11.70 -3.70 -3.95
N ARG A 141 10.73 -3.84 -3.06
CA ARG A 141 9.52 -4.64 -3.30
C ARG A 141 8.57 -3.97 -4.31
N PHE A 142 8.61 -2.65 -4.41
CA PHE A 142 7.78 -1.86 -5.32
C PHE A 142 8.52 -1.46 -6.59
N ASP A 143 9.79 -1.16 -6.45
CA ASP A 143 10.67 -0.72 -7.53
C ASP A 143 12.06 -1.34 -7.33
N SER A 144 12.30 -2.49 -7.97
CA SER A 144 13.53 -3.28 -7.82
C SER A 144 14.78 -2.59 -8.38
N VAL A 145 14.61 -1.54 -9.18
CA VAL A 145 15.71 -0.78 -9.81
C VAL A 145 15.84 0.64 -9.25
N ASN A 146 15.26 0.91 -8.09
CA ASN A 146 15.26 2.23 -7.47
C ASN A 146 16.67 2.66 -7.06
N GLU A 147 17.25 3.61 -7.80
CA GLU A 147 18.60 4.10 -7.53
C GLU A 147 18.77 4.76 -6.16
N ALA A 148 17.77 5.48 -5.65
CA ALA A 148 17.87 6.16 -4.37
C ALA A 148 17.92 5.13 -3.22
N ALA A 149 17.12 4.07 -3.30
CA ALA A 149 17.16 2.96 -2.36
C ALA A 149 18.48 2.19 -2.44
N LEU A 150 19.01 1.99 -3.66
CA LEU A 150 20.31 1.36 -3.86
C LEU A 150 21.42 2.17 -3.20
N ARG A 151 21.46 3.48 -3.44
CA ARG A 151 22.43 4.38 -2.82
C ARG A 151 22.32 4.39 -1.30
N LEU A 152 21.10 4.45 -0.77
CA LEU A 152 20.84 4.38 0.67
C LEU A 152 21.39 3.10 1.28
N LYS A 153 21.12 1.95 0.65
CA LYS A 153 21.55 0.63 1.12
C LYS A 153 23.07 0.49 1.08
N CYS A 154 23.70 0.87 -0.04
CA CYS A 154 25.15 0.84 -0.18
C CYS A 154 25.85 1.75 0.81
N ALA A 155 25.41 3.01 0.96
CA ALA A 155 25.95 3.95 1.92
C ALA A 155 25.84 3.42 3.36
N THR A 156 24.67 2.86 3.71
CA THR A 156 24.46 2.25 5.03
C THR A 156 25.47 1.13 5.30
N TYR A 157 25.72 0.24 4.34
CA TYR A 157 26.71 -0.83 4.50
C TYR A 157 28.14 -0.27 4.62
N VAL A 158 28.48 0.80 3.91
CA VAL A 158 29.79 1.46 4.04
C VAL A 158 29.97 2.04 5.45
N PHE A 159 28.97 2.74 5.98
CA PHE A 159 29.01 3.26 7.36
C PHE A 159 29.12 2.14 8.41
N MET A 160 28.47 1.00 8.16
CA MET A 160 28.62 -0.21 8.99
C MET A 160 29.97 -0.92 8.82
N ARG A 161 30.87 -0.41 7.97
CA ARG A 161 32.15 -1.04 7.58
C ARG A 161 31.98 -2.42 6.92
N LYS A 162 30.85 -2.68 6.29
CA LYS A 162 30.53 -3.90 5.56
C LYS A 162 30.71 -3.72 4.04
N GLN A 163 31.93 -3.36 3.62
CA GLN A 163 32.25 -3.02 2.22
C GLN A 163 31.90 -4.15 1.22
N TYR A 164 32.08 -5.38 1.62
CA TYR A 164 31.68 -6.53 0.78
C TYR A 164 30.18 -6.52 0.47
N MET A 165 29.36 -6.26 1.48
CA MET A 165 27.90 -6.18 1.31
C MET A 165 27.50 -5.01 0.41
N ALA A 166 28.16 -3.86 0.55
CA ALA A 166 27.92 -2.71 -0.31
C ALA A 166 28.24 -3.05 -1.79
N LYS A 167 29.38 -3.69 -2.03
CA LYS A 167 29.79 -4.13 -3.38
C LYS A 167 28.79 -5.11 -3.98
N THR A 168 28.45 -6.17 -3.26
CA THR A 168 27.48 -7.17 -3.73
C THR A 168 26.10 -6.55 -4.03
N THR A 169 25.64 -5.61 -3.18
CA THR A 169 24.37 -4.91 -3.41
C THR A 169 24.39 -4.05 -4.67
N TYR A 170 25.54 -3.48 -5.03
CA TYR A 170 25.69 -2.65 -6.23
C TYR A 170 25.77 -3.48 -7.52
N GLU A 171 26.32 -4.69 -7.46
CA GLU A 171 26.54 -5.57 -8.62
C GLU A 171 25.29 -6.39 -9.01
N HIS A 172 24.25 -6.41 -8.16
CA HIS A 172 22.97 -7.10 -8.39
C HIS A 172 21.85 -6.11 -8.67
#